data_0abb72a2cab5facce02e5f26fdd9d0d0
#
_entry.id   0abb72a2cab5facce02e5f26fdd9d0d0
#
_cell.length_a   1.000
_cell.length_b   1.000
_cell.length_c   1.000
_cell.angle_alpha   90.00
_cell.angle_beta   90.00
_cell.angle_gamma   90.00
#
_symmetry.space_group_name_H-M   'P 1'
#
loop_
_entity.id
_entity.type
_entity.pdbx_description
1 polymer ?
#
loop_
_entity_poly.entity_id
_entity_poly.type
_entity_poly.pdbx_seq_one_letter_code
_entity_poly.pdbx_strand_id
1 'polypeptide(L)'
;MNQDDRRKYLIKGLLKERPEYEDMQIPSDAGEQKMLLRSLMNIRMPREMDNAFLQIQDAYLSEENENKGIVTLADIREVQPDLYIWKGDITRLGVGAIVNAANSGMTGCYQPCHNCIDNCIHTYAGIQLRNYCNDMMIKQRHEEPTGQAKITPAFNLPCDHVIHTVGPIVQGKLTKKHERLLI
;
A
#
# COMPACT_ATOMS: atom_id res chain seq x y z
N MET A 1 -21.00 10.54 -7.24
CA MET A 1 -20.27 11.14 -6.09
C MET A 1 -18.95 11.66 -6.64
N ASN A 2 -18.60 12.91 -6.37
CA ASN A 2 -17.31 13.49 -6.77
C ASN A 2 -16.20 13.06 -5.79
N GLN A 3 -14.92 13.39 -6.11
CA GLN A 3 -13.75 12.99 -5.32
C GLN A 3 -13.78 13.54 -3.87
N ASP A 4 -14.25 14.76 -3.67
CA ASP A 4 -14.34 15.37 -2.35
C ASP A 4 -15.40 14.68 -1.47
N ASP A 5 -16.52 14.30 -2.07
CA ASP A 5 -17.58 13.58 -1.37
C ASP A 5 -17.14 12.15 -1.01
N ARG A 6 -16.44 11.45 -1.95
CA ARG A 6 -15.86 10.12 -1.68
C ARG A 6 -14.89 10.19 -0.51
N ARG A 7 -13.94 11.13 -0.54
CA ARG A 7 -12.94 11.32 0.52
C ARG A 7 -13.59 11.55 1.89
N LYS A 8 -14.58 12.45 1.97
CA LYS A 8 -15.30 12.73 3.21
C LYS A 8 -16.11 11.53 3.70
N TYR A 9 -16.71 10.77 2.78
CA TYR A 9 -17.42 9.54 3.11
C TYR A 9 -16.48 8.50 3.74
N LEU A 10 -15.31 8.28 3.11
CA LEU A 10 -14.29 7.35 3.59
C LEU A 10 -13.74 7.75 4.98
N ILE A 11 -13.43 9.05 5.18
CA ILE A 11 -13.00 9.56 6.48
C ILE A 11 -14.07 9.28 7.54
N LYS A 12 -15.32 9.63 7.27
CA LYS A 12 -16.43 9.39 8.21
C LYS A 12 -16.61 7.91 8.54
N GLY A 13 -16.49 7.04 7.53
CA GLY A 13 -16.57 5.59 7.73
C GLY A 13 -15.48 5.07 8.67
N LEU A 14 -14.22 5.51 8.45
CA LEU A 14 -13.09 5.07 9.27
C LEU A 14 -13.10 5.68 10.68
N LEU A 15 -13.56 6.92 10.85
CA LEU A 15 -13.72 7.52 12.18
C LEU A 15 -14.75 6.76 13.02
N LYS A 16 -15.87 6.35 12.42
CA LYS A 16 -16.91 5.56 13.13
C LYS A 16 -16.42 4.20 13.64
N GLU A 17 -15.36 3.67 13.07
CA GLU A 17 -14.77 2.42 13.54
C GLU A 17 -14.02 2.57 14.88
N ARG A 18 -13.81 3.80 15.37
CA ARG A 18 -12.99 4.12 16.52
C ARG A 18 -13.71 5.10 17.45
N PRO A 19 -14.27 4.63 18.57
CA PRO A 19 -14.97 5.50 19.52
C PRO A 19 -14.12 6.68 20.03
N GLU A 20 -12.79 6.49 20.11
CA GLU A 20 -11.86 7.52 20.53
C GLU A 20 -11.77 8.71 19.57
N TYR A 21 -12.33 8.59 18.35
CA TYR A 21 -12.35 9.64 17.32
C TYR A 21 -13.76 10.19 17.05
N GLU A 22 -14.75 9.87 17.90
CA GLU A 22 -16.15 10.27 17.70
C GLU A 22 -16.32 11.79 17.54
N ASP A 23 -15.56 12.57 18.32
CA ASP A 23 -15.59 14.04 18.29
C ASP A 23 -14.62 14.68 17.28
N MET A 24 -13.86 13.86 16.53
CA MET A 24 -12.89 14.39 15.60
C MET A 24 -13.56 15.11 14.44
N GLN A 25 -13.25 16.39 14.28
CA GLN A 25 -13.74 17.21 13.17
C GLN A 25 -12.93 16.92 11.90
N ILE A 26 -13.64 16.78 10.77
CA ILE A 26 -12.99 16.64 9.47
C ILE A 26 -12.50 18.05 9.06
N PRO A 27 -11.22 18.21 8.73
CA PRO A 27 -10.69 19.50 8.28
C PRO A 27 -11.44 20.06 7.06
N SER A 28 -11.44 21.36 6.89
CA SER A 28 -12.00 22.02 5.70
C SER A 28 -11.08 21.94 4.48
N ASP A 29 -9.76 21.93 4.71
CA ASP A 29 -8.74 21.85 3.68
C ASP A 29 -8.64 20.46 3.04
N ALA A 30 -8.57 20.41 1.71
CA ALA A 30 -8.53 19.15 0.96
C ALA A 30 -7.23 18.36 1.18
N GLY A 31 -6.10 19.04 1.36
CA GLY A 31 -4.80 18.41 1.66
C GLY A 31 -4.80 17.77 3.05
N GLU A 32 -5.30 18.49 4.05
CA GLU A 32 -5.46 17.96 5.41
C GLU A 32 -6.43 16.76 5.44
N GLN A 33 -7.52 16.79 4.66
CA GLN A 33 -8.42 15.66 4.52
C GLN A 33 -7.73 14.44 3.89
N LYS A 34 -6.88 14.62 2.87
CA LYS A 34 -6.09 13.54 2.28
C LYS A 34 -5.12 12.93 3.29
N MET A 35 -4.45 13.76 4.08
CA MET A 35 -3.56 13.30 5.15
C MET A 35 -4.32 12.56 6.25
N LEU A 36 -5.49 13.06 6.66
CA LEU A 36 -6.35 12.39 7.65
C LEU A 36 -6.82 11.03 7.13
N LEU A 37 -7.35 10.95 5.90
CA LEU A 37 -7.75 9.69 5.30
C LEU A 37 -6.61 8.69 5.26
N ARG A 38 -5.43 9.10 4.79
CA ARG A 38 -4.24 8.26 4.75
C ARG A 38 -3.86 7.77 6.14
N SER A 39 -3.83 8.66 7.14
CA SER A 39 -3.53 8.30 8.52
C SER A 39 -4.48 7.24 9.07
N LEU A 40 -5.79 7.42 8.86
CA LEU A 40 -6.82 6.47 9.30
C LEU A 40 -6.66 5.11 8.62
N MET A 41 -6.40 5.08 7.31
CA MET A 41 -6.13 3.84 6.59
C MET A 41 -4.85 3.16 7.09
N ASN A 42 -3.80 3.93 7.41
CA ASN A 42 -2.52 3.37 7.88
C ASN A 42 -2.65 2.69 9.26
N ILE A 43 -3.38 3.29 10.19
CA ILE A 43 -3.54 2.73 11.55
C ILE A 43 -4.66 1.70 11.66
N ARG A 44 -5.44 1.50 10.59
CA ARG A 44 -6.54 0.54 10.60
C ARG A 44 -6.02 -0.89 10.66
N MET A 45 -6.40 -1.62 11.72
CA MET A 45 -6.12 -3.05 11.82
C MET A 45 -6.95 -3.83 10.77
N PRO A 46 -6.46 -5.00 10.31
CA PRO A 46 -7.22 -5.86 9.41
C PRO A 46 -8.57 -6.24 10.01
N ARG A 47 -9.63 -5.98 9.29
CA ARG A 47 -11.01 -6.38 9.61
C ARG A 47 -11.90 -6.19 8.40
N GLU A 48 -13.02 -6.87 8.38
CA GLU A 48 -14.03 -6.72 7.34
C GLU A 48 -14.52 -5.28 7.20
N MET A 49 -14.97 -4.94 6.02
CA MET A 49 -15.59 -3.66 5.68
C MET A 49 -16.73 -3.92 4.71
N ASP A 50 -17.79 -3.12 4.81
CA ASP A 50 -18.94 -3.27 3.91
C ASP A 50 -18.59 -2.96 2.44
N ASN A 51 -19.31 -3.62 1.53
CA ASN A 51 -19.06 -3.48 0.10
C ASN A 51 -19.28 -2.07 -0.42
N ALA A 52 -20.20 -1.29 0.16
CA ALA A 52 -20.44 0.08 -0.28
C ALA A 52 -19.23 0.98 0.02
N PHE A 53 -18.61 0.80 1.19
CA PHE A 53 -17.37 1.48 1.53
C PHE A 53 -16.24 1.10 0.55
N LEU A 54 -16.06 -0.20 0.28
CA LEU A 54 -15.02 -0.68 -0.62
C LEU A 54 -15.18 -0.13 -2.03
N GLN A 55 -16.38 -0.13 -2.59
CA GLN A 55 -16.67 0.45 -3.91
C GLN A 55 -16.33 1.94 -3.98
N ILE A 56 -16.66 2.70 -2.94
CA ILE A 56 -16.34 4.13 -2.89
C ILE A 56 -14.84 4.35 -2.72
N GLN A 57 -14.16 3.54 -1.91
CA GLN A 57 -12.70 3.57 -1.79
C GLN A 57 -12.02 3.26 -3.12
N ASP A 58 -12.46 2.22 -3.80
CA ASP A 58 -11.86 1.79 -5.08
C ASP A 58 -12.02 2.90 -6.12
N ALA A 59 -13.21 3.50 -6.24
CA ALA A 59 -13.43 4.63 -7.13
C ALA A 59 -12.57 5.86 -6.74
N TYR A 60 -12.36 6.10 -5.45
CA TYR A 60 -11.52 7.19 -4.96
C TYR A 60 -10.04 6.94 -5.27
N LEU A 61 -9.51 5.76 -4.93
CA LEU A 61 -8.10 5.45 -5.08
C LEU A 61 -7.70 5.28 -6.55
N SER A 62 -8.55 4.67 -7.39
CA SER A 62 -8.30 4.57 -8.83
C SER A 62 -8.13 5.95 -9.44
N GLU A 63 -9.04 6.90 -9.17
CA GLU A 63 -8.94 8.27 -9.67
C GLU A 63 -7.71 9.01 -9.10
N GLU A 64 -7.36 8.83 -7.81
CA GLU A 64 -6.13 9.40 -7.23
C GLU A 64 -4.87 8.83 -7.90
N ASN A 65 -4.84 7.53 -8.22
CA ASN A 65 -3.70 6.89 -8.89
C ASN A 65 -3.59 7.35 -10.35
N GLU A 66 -4.70 7.47 -11.07
CA GLU A 66 -4.73 8.03 -12.42
C GLU A 66 -4.23 9.49 -12.44
N ASN A 67 -4.68 10.31 -11.50
CA ASN A 67 -4.28 11.71 -11.38
C ASN A 67 -2.79 11.90 -11.08
N LYS A 68 -2.12 10.93 -10.44
CA LYS A 68 -0.66 10.92 -10.29
C LYS A 68 0.07 10.69 -11.62
N GLY A 69 -0.63 10.18 -12.62
CA GLY A 69 -0.09 9.74 -13.91
C GLY A 69 0.52 8.34 -13.82
N ILE A 70 -0.02 7.42 -14.60
CA ILE A 70 0.49 6.05 -14.72
C ILE A 70 1.70 6.06 -15.64
N VAL A 71 2.73 5.28 -15.31
CA VAL A 71 3.95 5.09 -16.08
C VAL A 71 4.04 3.64 -16.54
N THR A 72 4.18 3.42 -17.84
CA THR A 72 4.30 2.09 -18.45
C THR A 72 5.69 1.86 -19.00
N LEU A 73 6.02 0.66 -19.44
CA LEU A 73 7.30 0.37 -20.09
C LEU A 73 7.52 1.22 -21.37
N ALA A 74 6.44 1.62 -22.04
CA ALA A 74 6.53 2.50 -23.22
C ALA A 74 7.04 3.91 -22.88
N ASP A 75 6.89 4.34 -21.62
CA ASP A 75 7.34 5.64 -21.12
C ASP A 75 8.78 5.61 -20.59
N ILE A 76 9.41 4.43 -20.52
CA ILE A 76 10.72 4.23 -19.91
C ILE A 76 11.73 3.77 -20.98
N ARG A 77 12.90 4.40 -20.98
CA ARG A 77 13.96 4.01 -21.91
C ARG A 77 14.53 2.65 -21.54
N GLU A 78 14.51 1.72 -22.49
CA GLU A 78 15.24 0.47 -22.39
C GLU A 78 16.76 0.74 -22.46
N VAL A 79 17.53 0.18 -21.54
CA VAL A 79 18.99 0.36 -21.47
C VAL A 79 19.75 -0.84 -22.01
N GLN A 80 19.16 -2.04 -21.95
CA GLN A 80 19.60 -3.30 -22.55
C GLN A 80 18.33 -4.13 -22.85
N PRO A 81 18.41 -5.19 -23.68
CA PRO A 81 17.24 -6.03 -23.94
C PRO A 81 16.53 -6.46 -22.65
N ASP A 82 15.26 -6.13 -22.54
CA ASP A 82 14.38 -6.39 -21.40
C ASP A 82 14.81 -5.74 -20.06
N LEU A 83 15.76 -4.78 -20.11
CA LEU A 83 16.23 -4.07 -18.92
C LEU A 83 15.93 -2.57 -19.01
N TYR A 84 15.17 -2.09 -18.05
CA TYR A 84 14.73 -0.70 -17.94
C TYR A 84 15.23 -0.08 -16.64
N ILE A 85 15.62 1.19 -16.67
CA ILE A 85 15.98 1.96 -15.48
C ILE A 85 15.06 3.15 -15.36
N TRP A 86 14.34 3.21 -14.26
CA TRP A 86 13.43 4.31 -13.95
C TRP A 86 13.58 4.75 -12.48
N LYS A 87 13.46 6.05 -12.24
CA LYS A 87 13.49 6.63 -10.91
C LYS A 87 12.20 7.41 -10.67
N GLY A 88 11.37 6.94 -9.76
CA GLY A 88 10.10 7.59 -9.44
C GLY A 88 9.31 6.85 -8.37
N ASP A 89 8.03 7.18 -8.25
CA ASP A 89 7.10 6.53 -7.33
C ASP A 89 6.60 5.21 -7.94
N ILE A 90 7.06 4.09 -7.40
CA ILE A 90 6.74 2.73 -7.87
C ILE A 90 5.22 2.45 -7.87
N THR A 91 4.42 3.16 -7.04
CA THR A 91 2.96 3.01 -7.01
C THR A 91 2.27 3.56 -8.26
N ARG A 92 3.02 4.18 -9.17
CA ARG A 92 2.55 4.67 -10.48
C ARG A 92 2.81 3.72 -11.64
N LEU A 93 3.53 2.61 -11.41
CA LEU A 93 3.92 1.70 -12.49
C LEU A 93 2.76 0.81 -12.93
N GLY A 94 2.36 0.94 -14.22
CA GLY A 94 1.45 0.04 -14.91
C GLY A 94 2.23 -1.14 -15.52
N VAL A 95 2.57 -2.12 -14.69
CA VAL A 95 3.38 -3.31 -15.04
C VAL A 95 2.76 -4.56 -14.44
N GLY A 96 3.21 -5.74 -14.84
CA GLY A 96 2.67 -7.02 -14.32
C GLY A 96 2.84 -7.19 -12.81
N ALA A 97 3.95 -6.70 -12.23
CA ALA A 97 4.14 -6.74 -10.77
C ALA A 97 5.12 -5.66 -10.29
N ILE A 98 4.94 -5.19 -9.05
CA ILE A 98 5.91 -4.38 -8.32
C ILE A 98 6.38 -5.13 -7.07
N VAL A 99 7.59 -4.81 -6.59
CA VAL A 99 8.16 -5.43 -5.38
C VAL A 99 7.99 -4.49 -4.19
N ASN A 100 7.44 -5.02 -3.11
CA ASN A 100 7.31 -4.35 -1.82
C ASN A 100 8.37 -4.86 -0.83
N ALA A 101 9.14 -3.94 -0.24
CA ALA A 101 9.99 -4.25 0.91
C ALA A 101 9.11 -4.31 2.18
N ALA A 102 8.52 -5.47 2.42
CA ALA A 102 7.58 -5.72 3.51
C ALA A 102 8.30 -6.00 4.83
N ASN A 103 7.57 -5.88 5.93
CA ASN A 103 7.96 -6.43 7.23
C ASN A 103 7.51 -7.92 7.33
N SER A 104 8.05 -8.65 8.32
CA SER A 104 7.73 -10.08 8.51
C SER A 104 6.26 -10.37 8.81
N GLY A 105 5.51 -9.40 9.32
CA GLY A 105 4.07 -9.51 9.53
C GLY A 105 3.24 -9.34 8.27
N MET A 106 3.81 -8.85 7.16
CA MET A 106 3.22 -8.67 5.84
C MET A 106 2.01 -7.72 5.76
N THR A 107 1.55 -7.17 6.87
CA THR A 107 0.31 -6.35 6.94
C THR A 107 0.54 -4.86 6.75
N GLY A 108 1.71 -4.47 6.26
CA GLY A 108 2.05 -3.08 5.98
C GLY A 108 2.58 -2.31 7.20
N CYS A 109 2.96 -1.08 6.95
CA CYS A 109 3.42 -0.15 7.98
C CYS A 109 2.23 0.58 8.61
N TYR A 110 2.14 0.55 9.94
CA TYR A 110 1.06 1.19 10.69
C TYR A 110 1.37 2.63 11.14
N GLN A 111 2.54 3.15 10.81
CA GLN A 111 2.88 4.53 11.16
C GLN A 111 2.10 5.51 10.25
N PRO A 112 1.32 6.45 10.82
CA PRO A 112 0.54 7.41 10.04
C PRO A 112 1.40 8.21 9.07
N CYS A 113 0.97 8.27 7.81
CA CYS A 113 1.62 9.04 6.75
C CYS A 113 3.12 8.77 6.56
N HIS A 114 3.62 7.60 6.98
CA HIS A 114 5.03 7.25 6.79
C HIS A 114 5.35 7.09 5.29
N ASN A 115 6.53 7.54 4.88
CA ASN A 115 6.94 7.54 3.47
C ASN A 115 7.77 6.30 3.07
N CYS A 116 7.74 5.20 3.85
CA CYS A 116 8.31 3.95 3.40
C CYS A 116 7.45 3.35 2.29
N ILE A 117 8.07 2.53 1.44
CA ILE A 117 7.37 1.94 0.29
C ILE A 117 6.21 1.03 0.72
N ASP A 118 6.36 0.30 1.82
CA ASP A 118 5.34 -0.57 2.38
C ASP A 118 4.07 0.22 2.79
N ASN A 119 4.24 1.39 3.44
CA ASN A 119 3.12 2.28 3.76
C ASN A 119 2.44 2.82 2.49
N CYS A 120 3.23 3.28 1.51
CA CYS A 120 2.70 3.83 0.26
C CYS A 120 1.90 2.78 -0.53
N ILE A 121 2.45 1.58 -0.71
CA ILE A 121 1.78 0.49 -1.43
C ILE A 121 0.46 0.14 -0.74
N HIS A 122 0.45 -0.10 0.58
CA HIS A 122 -0.78 -0.42 1.32
C HIS A 122 -1.80 0.73 1.30
N THR A 123 -1.34 1.99 1.29
CA THR A 123 -2.23 3.16 1.18
C THR A 123 -2.95 3.18 -0.17
N TYR A 124 -2.20 3.07 -1.28
CA TYR A 124 -2.74 3.26 -2.62
C TYR A 124 -3.40 2.01 -3.20
N ALA A 125 -3.07 0.83 -2.68
CA ALA A 125 -3.82 -0.40 -2.96
C ALA A 125 -5.21 -0.40 -2.28
N GLY A 126 -5.34 0.24 -1.12
CA GLY A 126 -6.56 0.23 -0.30
C GLY A 126 -6.51 -0.80 0.83
N ILE A 127 -7.53 -0.72 1.71
CA ILE A 127 -7.58 -1.58 2.92
C ILE A 127 -7.69 -3.08 2.61
N GLN A 128 -8.15 -3.44 1.42
CA GLN A 128 -8.27 -4.84 0.97
C GLN A 128 -6.90 -5.54 0.94
N LEU A 129 -5.83 -4.84 0.53
CA LEU A 129 -4.49 -5.44 0.49
C LEU A 129 -4.04 -5.90 1.87
N ARG A 130 -4.24 -5.06 2.90
CA ARG A 130 -3.89 -5.42 4.29
C ARG A 130 -4.71 -6.59 4.80
N ASN A 131 -6.01 -6.62 4.52
CA ASN A 131 -6.90 -7.72 4.89
C ASN A 131 -6.43 -9.02 4.22
N TYR A 132 -6.15 -8.98 2.91
CA TYR A 132 -5.67 -10.13 2.14
C TYR A 132 -4.35 -10.69 2.69
N CYS A 133 -3.38 -9.81 2.96
CA CYS A 133 -2.11 -10.20 3.60
C CYS A 133 -2.33 -10.82 4.98
N ASN A 134 -3.19 -10.23 5.81
CA ASN A 134 -3.53 -10.77 7.12
C ASN A 134 -4.11 -12.19 7.03
N ASP A 135 -5.02 -12.45 6.11
CA ASP A 135 -5.62 -13.77 5.92
C ASP A 135 -4.58 -14.82 5.48
N MET A 136 -3.62 -14.42 4.64
CA MET A 136 -2.48 -15.29 4.29
C MET A 136 -1.63 -15.62 5.52
N MET A 137 -1.31 -14.61 6.35
CA MET A 137 -0.46 -14.80 7.53
C MET A 137 -1.16 -15.62 8.62
N ILE A 138 -2.47 -15.44 8.81
CA ILE A 138 -3.27 -16.29 9.71
C ILE A 138 -3.21 -17.76 9.27
N LYS A 139 -3.36 -18.03 7.97
CA LYS A 139 -3.24 -19.39 7.41
C LYS A 139 -1.83 -19.97 7.59
N GLN A 140 -0.81 -19.14 7.43
CA GLN A 140 0.59 -19.51 7.57
C GLN A 140 0.98 -19.82 9.03
N ARG A 141 0.41 -19.10 10.01
CA ARG A 141 0.64 -19.25 11.46
C ARG A 141 2.05 -18.89 11.96
N HIS A 142 2.85 -18.24 11.19
CA HIS A 142 4.18 -17.72 11.56
C HIS A 142 4.52 -16.50 10.70
N GLU A 143 5.45 -15.68 11.17
CA GLU A 143 5.97 -14.56 10.40
C GLU A 143 6.67 -15.02 9.11
N GLU A 144 6.66 -14.15 8.09
CA GLU A 144 7.36 -14.43 6.84
C GLU A 144 8.88 -14.40 7.07
N PRO A 145 9.60 -15.46 6.73
CA PRO A 145 11.04 -15.49 6.92
C PRO A 145 11.75 -14.51 5.97
N THR A 146 12.89 -13.99 6.44
CA THR A 146 13.78 -13.17 5.58
C THR A 146 14.22 -13.95 4.34
N GLY A 147 14.20 -13.31 3.18
CA GLY A 147 14.53 -13.91 1.88
C GLY A 147 13.38 -14.68 1.23
N GLN A 148 12.21 -14.68 1.85
CA GLN A 148 10.99 -15.24 1.25
C GLN A 148 10.08 -14.14 0.72
N ALA A 149 9.18 -14.53 -0.18
CA ALA A 149 8.24 -13.59 -0.79
C ALA A 149 6.85 -14.21 -0.98
N LYS A 150 5.84 -13.34 -1.05
CA LYS A 150 4.45 -13.67 -1.35
C LYS A 150 3.91 -12.73 -2.42
N ILE A 151 3.05 -13.26 -3.27
CA ILE A 151 2.36 -12.47 -4.29
C ILE A 151 0.90 -12.24 -3.88
N THR A 152 0.43 -11.02 -4.12
CA THR A 152 -0.96 -10.62 -3.91
C THR A 152 -1.51 -9.90 -5.14
N PRO A 153 -2.84 -9.82 -5.32
CA PRO A 153 -3.44 -8.81 -6.18
C PRO A 153 -3.02 -7.41 -5.75
N ALA A 154 -2.94 -6.48 -6.70
CA ALA A 154 -2.55 -5.09 -6.42
C ALA A 154 -3.72 -4.17 -6.07
N PHE A 155 -4.97 -4.67 -6.19
CA PHE A 155 -6.21 -3.93 -5.94
C PHE A 155 -6.29 -2.62 -6.76
N ASN A 156 -6.19 -1.46 -6.11
CA ASN A 156 -6.33 -0.17 -6.78
C ASN A 156 -5.02 0.39 -7.38
N LEU A 157 -3.89 -0.32 -7.26
CA LEU A 157 -2.65 0.09 -7.91
C LEU A 157 -2.71 -0.19 -9.42
N PRO A 158 -1.94 0.56 -10.25
CA PRO A 158 -1.91 0.36 -11.71
C PRO A 158 -1.30 -0.98 -12.16
N CYS A 159 -0.50 -1.64 -11.32
CA CYS A 159 0.09 -2.95 -11.61
C CYS A 159 -0.91 -4.08 -11.33
N ASP A 160 -0.66 -5.28 -11.88
CA ASP A 160 -1.52 -6.43 -11.66
C ASP A 160 -1.31 -7.07 -10.28
N HIS A 161 -0.05 -7.10 -9.81
CA HIS A 161 0.35 -7.80 -8.58
C HIS A 161 1.36 -7.02 -7.75
N VAL A 162 1.41 -7.35 -6.45
CA VAL A 162 2.48 -6.93 -5.54
C VAL A 162 3.21 -8.17 -5.04
N ILE A 163 4.53 -8.19 -5.19
CA ILE A 163 5.43 -9.20 -4.63
C ILE A 163 5.98 -8.64 -3.32
N HIS A 164 5.50 -9.12 -2.21
CA HIS A 164 5.96 -8.72 -0.89
C HIS A 164 7.15 -9.58 -0.49
N THR A 165 8.30 -8.97 -0.22
CA THR A 165 9.51 -9.67 0.21
C THR A 165 10.05 -9.09 1.50
N VAL A 166 10.58 -9.96 2.36
CA VAL A 166 11.17 -9.57 3.65
C VAL A 166 12.68 -9.54 3.51
N GLY A 167 13.24 -8.34 3.51
CA GLY A 167 14.68 -8.14 3.50
C GLY A 167 15.34 -8.37 4.86
N PRO A 168 16.66 -8.64 4.91
CA PRO A 168 17.39 -8.78 6.15
C PRO A 168 17.50 -7.43 6.90
N ILE A 169 17.31 -7.48 8.22
CA ILE A 169 17.62 -6.32 9.08
C ILE A 169 19.14 -6.30 9.29
N VAL A 170 19.81 -5.29 8.73
CA VAL A 170 21.25 -5.13 8.82
C VAL A 170 21.59 -4.15 9.94
N GLN A 171 22.14 -4.66 11.04
CA GLN A 171 22.73 -3.84 12.11
C GLN A 171 24.24 -3.75 11.90
N GLY A 172 24.71 -2.62 11.37
CA GLY A 172 26.13 -2.40 11.08
C GLY A 172 26.51 -2.68 9.62
N LYS A 173 27.56 -3.48 9.40
CA LYS A 173 28.07 -3.76 8.05
C LYS A 173 27.33 -4.92 7.36
N LEU A 174 27.09 -4.79 6.07
CA LEU A 174 26.63 -5.90 5.22
C LEU A 174 27.61 -7.07 5.30
N THR A 175 27.08 -8.29 5.38
CA THR A 175 27.84 -9.53 5.41
C THR A 175 27.41 -10.45 4.26
N LYS A 176 28.26 -11.42 3.88
CA LYS A 176 27.90 -12.43 2.88
C LYS A 176 26.63 -13.23 3.22
N LYS A 177 26.27 -13.31 4.50
CA LYS A 177 25.00 -13.93 4.93
C LYS A 177 23.81 -13.06 4.50
N HIS A 178 23.90 -11.75 4.65
CA HIS A 178 22.85 -10.82 4.20
C HIS A 178 22.70 -10.83 2.68
N GLU A 179 23.81 -10.87 1.95
CA GLU A 179 23.82 -10.96 0.48
C GLU A 179 23.08 -12.20 -0.03
N ARG A 180 23.31 -13.37 0.59
CA ARG A 180 22.66 -14.64 0.23
C ARG A 180 21.15 -14.67 0.49
N LEU A 181 20.63 -13.75 1.30
CA LEU A 181 19.19 -13.62 1.58
C LEU A 181 18.50 -12.64 0.62
N LEU A 182 19.24 -12.00 -0.28
CA LEU A 182 18.74 -11.05 -1.27
C LEU A 182 18.73 -11.62 -2.70
N ILE A 183 19.23 -12.83 -2.89
CA ILE A 183 19.28 -13.58 -4.13
C ILE A 183 18.31 -14.76 -4.02
#